data_2c1b9cea1e7bbff1b54d9de8c6150fe1
#
_entry.id   2c1b9cea1e7bbff1b54d9de8c6150fe1
#
_cell.length_a   1.000
_cell.length_b   1.000
_cell.length_c   1.000
_cell.angle_alpha   90.00
_cell.angle_beta   90.00
_cell.angle_gamma   90.00
#
_symmetry.space_group_name_H-M   'P 1'
#
loop_
_entity.id
_entity.type
_entity.pdbx_description
1 polymer ?
#
loop_
_entity_poly.entity_id
_entity_poly.type
_entity_poly.pdbx_seq_one_letter_code
_entity_poly.pdbx_strand_id
1 'polypeptide(L)'
;MKNRIAFFFILLMISVGIYAQKIMKIGIIGLDTSHSTAFTELINSGSDETFSQGFRVVAAYPYGSKTIQSSYERIPGYIEKVKTQGVEIVSSIADLLDKVDCVLLETNDGRLHLEQAMEVF
;
A
#
# COMPACT_ATOMS: atom_id res chain seq x y z
N MET A 1 -36.14 -41.30 8.41
CA MET A 1 -35.38 -41.03 7.14
C MET A 1 -35.40 -39.57 6.69
N LYS A 2 -36.40 -38.80 7.01
CA LYS A 2 -36.51 -37.38 6.56
C LYS A 2 -35.44 -36.42 7.17
N ASN A 3 -34.93 -36.69 8.36
CA ASN A 3 -33.98 -35.80 9.03
C ASN A 3 -32.49 -35.99 8.62
N ARG A 4 -32.14 -37.11 7.99
CA ARG A 4 -30.76 -37.37 7.56
C ARG A 4 -30.37 -36.63 6.28
N ILE A 5 -31.35 -36.38 5.41
CA ILE A 5 -31.14 -35.65 4.14
C ILE A 5 -30.96 -34.14 4.40
N ALA A 6 -31.71 -33.58 5.36
CA ALA A 6 -31.57 -32.18 5.74
C ALA A 6 -30.18 -31.87 6.36
N PHE A 7 -29.62 -32.80 7.14
CA PHE A 7 -28.27 -32.66 7.71
C PHE A 7 -27.15 -32.70 6.66
N PHE A 8 -27.32 -33.50 5.62
CA PHE A 8 -26.37 -33.55 4.49
C PHE A 8 -26.37 -32.27 3.65
N PHE A 9 -27.53 -31.64 3.45
CA PHE A 9 -27.63 -30.37 2.73
C PHE A 9 -27.04 -29.21 3.52
N ILE A 10 -27.16 -29.19 4.84
CA ILE A 10 -26.56 -28.15 5.71
C ILE A 10 -25.02 -28.28 5.72
N LEU A 11 -24.48 -29.51 5.71
CA LEU A 11 -23.04 -29.74 5.66
C LEU A 11 -22.42 -29.37 4.30
N LEU A 12 -23.19 -29.48 3.21
CA LEU A 12 -22.73 -29.11 1.86
C LEU A 12 -22.69 -27.58 1.66
N MET A 13 -23.51 -26.81 2.39
CA MET A 13 -23.52 -25.35 2.31
C MET A 13 -22.38 -24.69 3.10
N ILE A 14 -21.71 -25.40 4.02
CA ILE A 14 -20.62 -24.87 4.82
C ILE A 14 -19.28 -24.94 4.07
N SER A 15 -19.21 -25.67 2.95
CA SER A 15 -18.02 -25.80 2.11
C SER A 15 -17.87 -24.72 1.02
N VAL A 16 -18.66 -23.66 1.05
CA VAL A 16 -18.35 -22.45 0.26
C VAL A 16 -17.16 -21.80 0.93
N GLY A 17 -15.96 -22.18 0.48
CA GLY A 17 -14.71 -21.64 0.99
C GLY A 17 -14.76 -20.12 0.93
N ILE A 18 -14.62 -19.49 2.09
CA ILE A 18 -14.32 -18.08 2.17
C ILE A 18 -12.94 -17.93 1.57
N TYR A 19 -12.87 -17.66 0.26
CA TYR A 19 -11.64 -17.21 -0.36
C TYR A 19 -11.36 -15.84 0.22
N ALA A 20 -10.53 -15.78 1.26
CA ALA A 20 -10.01 -14.52 1.75
C ALA A 20 -9.24 -13.90 0.58
N GLN A 21 -9.75 -12.80 0.04
CA GLN A 21 -9.08 -12.08 -1.04
C GLN A 21 -7.70 -11.66 -0.53
N LYS A 22 -6.63 -12.12 -1.22
CA LYS A 22 -5.27 -11.74 -0.85
C LYS A 22 -5.12 -10.23 -1.05
N ILE A 23 -4.81 -9.51 0.01
CA ILE A 23 -4.53 -8.07 -0.06
C ILE A 23 -3.18 -7.88 -0.75
N MET A 24 -3.15 -7.06 -1.80
CA MET A 24 -1.93 -6.62 -2.47
C MET A 24 -1.30 -5.49 -1.67
N LYS A 25 -0.08 -5.72 -1.22
CA LYS A 25 0.68 -4.75 -0.42
C LYS A 25 1.39 -3.77 -1.34
N ILE A 26 1.16 -2.49 -1.11
CA ILE A 26 1.74 -1.39 -1.88
C ILE A 26 2.83 -0.71 -1.07
N GLY A 27 3.98 -0.45 -1.71
CA GLY A 27 5.03 0.43 -1.21
C GLY A 27 5.00 1.78 -1.91
N ILE A 28 5.42 2.83 -1.22
CA ILE A 28 5.61 4.16 -1.81
C ILE A 28 7.09 4.53 -1.77
N ILE A 29 7.61 4.96 -2.91
CA ILE A 29 8.92 5.62 -3.01
C ILE A 29 8.68 7.12 -3.18
N GLY A 30 9.21 7.90 -2.25
CA GLY A 30 9.06 9.36 -2.22
C GLY A 30 7.86 9.83 -1.40
N LEU A 31 8.15 10.59 -0.34
CA LEU A 31 7.13 11.28 0.49
C LEU A 31 7.31 12.81 0.39
N ASP A 32 7.60 13.31 -0.81
CA ASP A 32 7.85 14.73 -1.08
C ASP A 32 6.78 15.38 -1.98
N THR A 33 5.71 14.64 -2.32
CA THR A 33 4.52 15.15 -3.00
C THR A 33 3.24 14.92 -2.22
N SER A 34 2.22 15.73 -2.48
CA SER A 34 0.88 15.52 -1.91
C SER A 34 0.21 14.23 -2.42
N HIS A 35 0.62 13.71 -3.58
CA HIS A 35 0.09 12.48 -4.14
C HIS A 35 0.36 11.28 -3.23
N SER A 36 1.56 11.17 -2.67
CA SER A 36 1.92 10.06 -1.78
C SER A 36 0.98 9.96 -0.57
N THR A 37 0.64 11.07 0.06
CA THR A 37 -0.29 11.07 1.19
C THR A 37 -1.75 10.91 0.76
N ALA A 38 -2.14 11.48 -0.39
CA ALA A 38 -3.50 11.37 -0.91
C ALA A 38 -3.84 9.94 -1.34
N PHE A 39 -2.94 9.27 -2.07
CA PHE A 39 -3.15 7.88 -2.46
C PHE A 39 -3.14 6.93 -1.25
N THR A 40 -2.26 7.17 -0.27
CA THR A 40 -2.28 6.41 0.97
C THR A 40 -3.64 6.53 1.68
N GLU A 41 -4.16 7.74 1.80
CA GLU A 41 -5.46 8.00 2.43
C GLU A 41 -6.60 7.33 1.66
N LEU A 42 -6.63 7.48 0.33
CA LEU A 42 -7.66 6.88 -0.52
C LEU A 42 -7.68 5.36 -0.41
N ILE A 43 -6.51 4.72 -0.44
CA ILE A 43 -6.39 3.26 -0.40
C ILE A 43 -6.63 2.72 1.02
N ASN A 44 -6.08 3.36 2.05
CA ASN A 44 -6.07 2.82 3.42
C ASN A 44 -7.31 3.19 4.24
N SER A 45 -8.02 4.28 3.91
CA SER A 45 -9.21 4.70 4.65
C SER A 45 -10.42 3.79 4.46
N GLY A 46 -10.47 3.02 3.36
CA GLY A 46 -11.63 2.23 2.98
C GLY A 46 -12.85 3.07 2.61
N SER A 47 -12.69 4.39 2.43
CA SER A 47 -13.79 5.32 2.09
C SER A 47 -14.29 5.15 0.65
N ASP A 48 -13.49 4.56 -0.22
CA ASP A 48 -13.85 4.23 -1.59
C ASP A 48 -13.58 2.74 -1.83
N GLU A 49 -14.66 1.95 -1.94
CA GLU A 49 -14.57 0.50 -2.14
C GLU A 49 -13.85 0.12 -3.44
N THR A 50 -13.89 0.99 -4.45
CA THR A 50 -13.23 0.74 -5.74
C THR A 50 -11.71 0.69 -5.62
N PHE A 51 -11.14 1.56 -4.78
CA PHE A 51 -9.70 1.67 -4.61
C PHE A 51 -9.15 0.89 -3.41
N SER A 52 -9.97 0.68 -2.37
CA SER A 52 -9.53 0.01 -1.15
C SER A 52 -9.64 -1.52 -1.20
N GLN A 53 -10.48 -2.07 -2.09
CA GLN A 53 -10.70 -3.51 -2.16
C GLN A 53 -9.46 -4.25 -2.68
N GLY A 54 -8.85 -5.02 -1.81
CA GLY A 54 -7.72 -5.87 -2.18
C GLY A 54 -6.37 -5.17 -2.24
N PHE A 55 -6.29 -3.88 -1.85
CA PHE A 55 -5.04 -3.11 -1.84
C PHE A 55 -4.80 -2.48 -0.47
N ARG A 56 -3.53 -2.32 -0.09
CA ARG A 56 -3.13 -1.59 1.10
C ARG A 56 -1.72 -1.03 0.97
N VAL A 57 -1.55 0.24 1.25
CA VAL A 57 -0.23 0.85 1.42
C VAL A 57 0.30 0.44 2.80
N VAL A 58 1.43 -0.26 2.83
CA VAL A 58 1.97 -0.84 4.08
C VAL A 58 3.34 -0.28 4.45
N ALA A 59 4.12 0.21 3.49
CA ALA A 59 5.45 0.74 3.73
C ALA A 59 5.77 1.91 2.79
N ALA A 60 6.68 2.80 3.22
CA ALA A 60 7.15 3.91 2.41
C ALA A 60 8.65 4.18 2.64
N TYR A 61 9.38 4.40 1.55
CA TYR A 61 10.73 4.95 1.54
C TYR A 61 10.64 6.45 1.27
N PRO A 62 10.96 7.32 2.27
CA PRO A 62 10.60 8.74 2.22
C PRO A 62 11.52 9.61 1.38
N TYR A 63 12.52 9.01 0.70
CA TYR A 63 13.53 9.74 -0.03
C TYR A 63 12.94 10.52 -1.21
N GLY A 64 13.18 11.82 -1.23
CA GLY A 64 12.77 12.73 -2.29
C GLY A 64 13.88 13.68 -2.70
N SER A 65 13.55 14.74 -3.44
CA SER A 65 14.53 15.73 -3.89
C SER A 65 15.21 16.43 -2.71
N LYS A 66 16.53 16.55 -2.81
CA LYS A 66 17.35 17.33 -1.86
C LYS A 66 17.58 18.78 -2.32
N THR A 67 17.22 19.10 -3.56
CA THR A 67 17.47 20.41 -4.18
C THR A 67 16.22 21.23 -4.40
N ILE A 68 15.04 20.61 -4.36
CA ILE A 68 13.76 21.30 -4.47
C ILE A 68 13.25 21.56 -3.04
N GLN A 69 13.32 22.82 -2.60
CA GLN A 69 13.00 23.22 -1.23
C GLN A 69 11.60 22.74 -0.81
N SER A 70 10.58 22.99 -1.62
CA SER A 70 9.22 22.58 -1.32
C SER A 70 9.02 21.05 -1.23
N SER A 71 9.93 20.25 -1.79
CA SER A 71 9.93 18.79 -1.68
C SER A 71 10.50 18.35 -0.33
N TYR A 72 11.76 18.67 -0.02
CA TYR A 72 12.38 18.17 1.21
C TYR A 72 11.74 18.72 2.49
N GLU A 73 11.18 19.95 2.48
CA GLU A 73 10.49 20.52 3.64
C GLU A 73 9.19 19.78 4.00
N ARG A 74 8.55 19.10 3.04
CA ARG A 74 7.30 18.36 3.27
C ARG A 74 7.51 16.98 3.89
N ILE A 75 8.66 16.37 3.64
CA ILE A 75 8.92 14.95 4.01
C ILE A 75 8.63 14.67 5.48
N PRO A 76 9.09 15.47 6.47
CA PRO A 76 8.82 15.18 7.88
C PRO A 76 7.32 15.13 8.21
N GLY A 77 6.54 16.09 7.70
CA GLY A 77 5.09 16.13 7.91
C GLY A 77 4.36 14.97 7.22
N TYR A 78 4.81 14.57 6.03
CA TYR A 78 4.20 13.46 5.30
C TYR A 78 4.55 12.10 5.91
N ILE A 79 5.74 11.94 6.46
CA ILE A 79 6.10 10.76 7.28
C ILE A 79 5.10 10.59 8.42
N GLU A 80 4.87 11.63 9.22
CA GLU A 80 3.93 11.55 10.34
C GLU A 80 2.50 11.26 9.84
N LYS A 81 2.08 11.89 8.75
CA LYS A 81 0.74 11.65 8.19
C LYS A 81 0.55 10.19 7.77
N VAL A 82 1.46 9.59 7.02
CA VAL A 82 1.29 8.21 6.55
C VAL A 82 1.44 7.18 7.69
N LYS A 83 2.25 7.47 8.70
CA LYS A 83 2.36 6.64 9.92
C LYS A 83 1.03 6.51 10.65
N THR A 84 0.22 7.58 10.72
CA THR A 84 -1.13 7.50 11.33
C THR A 84 -2.07 6.58 10.56
N GLN A 85 -1.74 6.25 9.32
CA GLN A 85 -2.51 5.35 8.44
C GLN A 85 -1.96 3.92 8.43
N GLY A 86 -1.02 3.61 9.33
CA GLY A 86 -0.43 2.29 9.48
C GLY A 86 0.69 1.95 8.49
N VAL A 87 1.31 2.97 7.88
CA VAL A 87 2.44 2.80 6.95
C VAL A 87 3.75 2.79 7.72
N GLU A 88 4.55 1.74 7.51
CA GLU A 88 5.91 1.63 8.05
C GLU A 88 6.87 2.48 7.22
N ILE A 89 7.77 3.22 7.88
CA ILE A 89 8.84 3.95 7.20
C ILE A 89 10.09 3.08 7.15
N VAL A 90 10.61 2.88 5.95
CA VAL A 90 11.83 2.08 5.71
C VAL A 90 13.00 2.96 5.27
N SER A 91 14.20 2.42 5.38
CA SER A 91 15.46 3.18 5.16
C SER A 91 16.04 3.03 3.76
N SER A 92 15.51 2.10 2.95
CA SER A 92 15.99 1.83 1.60
C SER A 92 14.88 1.28 0.71
N ILE A 93 15.09 1.32 -0.62
CA ILE A 93 14.21 0.65 -1.59
C ILE A 93 14.27 -0.87 -1.39
N ALA A 94 15.45 -1.44 -1.11
CA ALA A 94 15.57 -2.87 -0.82
C ALA A 94 14.69 -3.30 0.35
N ASP A 95 14.71 -2.56 1.48
CA ASP A 95 13.84 -2.84 2.63
C ASP A 95 12.35 -2.70 2.28
N LEU A 96 12.01 -1.80 1.36
CA LEU A 96 10.65 -1.63 0.86
C LEU A 96 10.19 -2.87 0.09
N LEU A 97 11.02 -3.33 -0.85
CA LEU A 97 10.69 -4.45 -1.75
C LEU A 97 10.47 -5.76 -1.00
N ASP A 98 11.16 -5.97 0.13
CA ASP A 98 10.97 -7.14 0.99
C ASP A 98 9.58 -7.20 1.64
N LYS A 99 8.82 -6.10 1.63
CA LYS A 99 7.54 -5.95 2.35
C LYS A 99 6.33 -5.87 1.44
N VAL A 100 6.51 -5.63 0.13
CA VAL A 100 5.42 -5.22 -0.76
C VAL A 100 5.34 -6.06 -2.03
N ASP A 101 4.17 -6.06 -2.64
CA ASP A 101 3.91 -6.76 -3.90
C ASP A 101 4.04 -5.81 -5.11
N CYS A 102 3.87 -4.50 -4.91
CA CYS A 102 4.03 -3.48 -5.94
C CYS A 102 4.42 -2.12 -5.35
N VAL A 103 4.86 -1.20 -6.19
CA VAL A 103 5.39 0.10 -5.79
C VAL A 103 4.70 1.23 -6.56
N LEU A 104 4.37 2.32 -5.85
CA LEU A 104 4.07 3.63 -6.40
C LEU A 104 5.31 4.51 -6.29
N LEU A 105 5.83 4.95 -7.43
CA LEU A 105 6.98 5.86 -7.49
C LEU A 105 6.46 7.30 -7.55
N GLU A 106 6.45 7.97 -6.39
CA GLU A 106 5.81 9.27 -6.17
C GLU A 106 6.80 10.41 -5.92
N THR A 107 8.08 10.18 -6.09
CA THR A 107 9.11 11.22 -5.94
C THR A 107 8.83 12.39 -6.89
N ASN A 108 8.79 13.62 -6.35
CA ASN A 108 8.46 14.82 -7.13
C ASN A 108 9.52 15.17 -8.19
N ASP A 109 10.77 14.83 -7.93
CA ASP A 109 11.89 15.13 -8.81
C ASP A 109 12.07 14.03 -9.85
N GLY A 110 11.66 14.27 -11.09
CA GLY A 110 11.79 13.31 -12.19
C GLY A 110 13.23 12.86 -12.49
N ARG A 111 14.24 13.62 -12.04
CA ARG A 111 15.65 13.23 -12.21
C ARG A 111 16.03 12.00 -11.36
N LEU A 112 15.26 11.73 -10.30
CA LEU A 112 15.46 10.57 -9.43
C LEU A 112 14.70 9.32 -9.90
N HIS A 113 13.72 9.47 -10.80
CA HIS A 113 12.83 8.37 -11.19
C HIS A 113 13.58 7.21 -11.83
N LEU A 114 14.53 7.49 -12.73
CA LEU A 114 15.26 6.42 -13.40
C LEU A 114 16.11 5.60 -12.40
N GLU A 115 16.84 6.27 -11.52
CA GLU A 115 17.66 5.64 -10.50
C GLU A 115 16.81 4.77 -9.57
N GLN A 116 15.72 5.35 -9.04
CA GLN A 116 14.81 4.64 -8.13
C GLN A 116 14.09 3.47 -8.82
N ALA A 117 13.67 3.64 -10.07
CA ALA A 117 13.03 2.57 -10.85
C ALA A 117 14.00 1.41 -11.13
N MET A 118 15.27 1.71 -11.41
CA MET A 118 16.30 0.67 -11.63
C MET A 118 16.57 -0.18 -10.40
N GLU A 119 16.34 0.33 -9.19
CA GLU A 119 16.43 -0.47 -7.97
C GLU A 119 15.21 -1.40 -7.78
N VAL A 120 14.08 -1.12 -8.43
CA VAL A 120 12.85 -1.91 -8.33
C VAL A 120 12.87 -3.10 -9.30
N PHE A 121 13.53 -3.00 -10.46
CA PHE A 121 13.58 -4.00 -11.51
C PHE A 121 14.91 -4.75 -11.58
#